data_e8905decfbf18d89c080c5e4438211ed
#
_entry.id   e8905decfbf18d89c080c5e4438211ed
#
_cell.length_a   1.000
_cell.length_b   1.000
_cell.length_c   1.000
_cell.angle_alpha   90.00
_cell.angle_beta   90.00
_cell.angle_gamma   90.00
#
_symmetry.space_group_name_H-M   'P 1'
#
loop_
_entity.id
_entity.type
_entity.pdbx_description
1 polymer ?
#
loop_
_entity_poly.entity_id
_entity_poly.type
_entity_poly.pdbx_seq_one_letter_code
_entity_poly.pdbx_strand_id
1 'polypeptide(L)'
;MFRALTLSSVTQPLSRPVPGETPEAYLAAAENAKSARRAGWRRLAYLMSGQDSFRLGRIPAGASRILWIYFGEDQIGDALMDLAPRSLLAEAGLKIDLWATATVASLFDGDPWFERVGSEASDFELTQYDCAIVLSNKRRPLEQKIRRFRRLPWVSLHESFTGPNFHRGAFVAQRLADLLGLALSDSELHRHALQKLRPLEAAERTRRHNSRSGIALVVGGVRSDRVYGRWSEVIRELVAAGQTDFALVGSANGVEEARGLVATSPPQARIVDLTGRLSLSETRAAIDAHAAIACPDGGLMHLTMTTGASLVPLFSAQIAPAWRLPATMTHALQATGNGVQGIPPGDVTRAILMALSAGGH
;
A
#
# COMPACT_ATOMS: atom_id res chain seq x y z
N MET A 1 -26.70 -15.75 21.31
CA MET A 1 -26.95 -14.61 20.41
C MET A 1 -25.73 -13.68 20.26
N PHE A 2 -25.15 -13.13 21.32
CA PHE A 2 -23.95 -12.27 21.28
C PHE A 2 -22.72 -12.95 20.64
N ARG A 3 -22.45 -14.23 20.96
CA ARG A 3 -21.32 -14.98 20.43
C ARG A 3 -21.42 -15.28 18.92
N ALA A 4 -22.63 -15.50 18.41
CA ALA A 4 -22.88 -15.69 16.98
C ALA A 4 -22.75 -14.39 16.18
N LEU A 5 -23.21 -13.26 16.74
CA LEU A 5 -23.07 -11.93 16.16
C LEU A 5 -21.61 -11.45 16.11
N THR A 6 -20.80 -11.83 17.10
CA THR A 6 -19.37 -11.50 17.12
C THR A 6 -18.55 -12.38 16.18
N LEU A 7 -18.85 -13.67 16.06
CA LEU A 7 -18.13 -14.57 15.14
C LEU A 7 -18.34 -14.18 13.67
N SER A 8 -19.58 -13.89 13.25
CA SER A 8 -19.87 -13.50 11.87
C SER A 8 -19.24 -12.16 11.46
N SER A 9 -18.91 -11.29 12.43
CA SER A 9 -18.30 -9.98 12.16
C SER A 9 -16.78 -9.97 12.20
N VAL A 10 -16.15 -11.08 12.62
CA VAL A 10 -14.68 -11.24 12.63
C VAL A 10 -14.22 -12.26 11.59
N THR A 11 -15.13 -13.04 11.01
CA THR A 11 -14.81 -13.96 9.91
C THR A 11 -14.42 -13.20 8.65
N GLN A 12 -13.55 -13.80 7.87
CA GLN A 12 -13.14 -13.27 6.59
C GLN A 12 -14.36 -13.15 5.66
N PRO A 13 -14.64 -11.98 5.10
CA PRO A 13 -15.82 -11.76 4.27
C PRO A 13 -15.60 -12.15 2.80
N LEU A 14 -14.78 -13.15 2.50
CA LEU A 14 -14.44 -13.58 1.16
C LEU A 14 -15.07 -14.92 0.82
N SER A 15 -15.41 -15.13 -0.45
CA SER A 15 -15.90 -16.39 -0.99
C SER A 15 -14.84 -17.49 -0.99
N ARG A 16 -13.55 -17.11 -1.05
CA ARG A 16 -12.39 -18.01 -0.94
C ARG A 16 -11.26 -17.37 -0.14
N PRO A 17 -10.36 -18.16 0.49
CA PRO A 17 -9.17 -17.64 1.17
C PRO A 17 -8.24 -16.88 0.21
N VAL A 18 -7.50 -15.91 0.74
CA VAL A 18 -6.42 -15.27 -0.01
C VAL A 18 -5.24 -16.23 -0.10
N PRO A 19 -4.57 -16.35 -1.26
CA PRO A 19 -3.42 -17.24 -1.41
C PRO A 19 -2.33 -16.99 -0.36
N GLY A 20 -1.78 -18.06 0.20
CA GLY A 20 -0.71 -18.02 1.22
C GLY A 20 -1.16 -17.92 2.66
N GLU A 21 -2.47 -17.92 2.95
CA GLU A 21 -2.99 -17.96 4.31
C GLU A 21 -3.51 -19.34 4.71
N THR A 22 -3.36 -19.66 6.00
CA THR A 22 -3.86 -20.93 6.55
C THR A 22 -5.21 -20.77 7.22
N PRO A 23 -6.08 -21.81 7.23
CA PRO A 23 -7.34 -21.77 7.97
C PRO A 23 -7.15 -21.48 9.47
N GLU A 24 -6.07 -21.96 10.07
CA GLU A 24 -5.73 -21.77 11.49
C GLU A 24 -5.50 -20.29 11.81
N ALA A 25 -4.89 -19.53 10.90
CA ALA A 25 -4.66 -18.09 11.06
C ALA A 25 -5.99 -17.31 11.12
N TYR A 26 -7.00 -17.73 10.35
CA TYR A 26 -8.35 -17.15 10.40
C TYR A 26 -9.05 -17.47 11.72
N LEU A 27 -8.94 -18.71 12.20
CA LEU A 27 -9.52 -19.11 13.46
C LEU A 27 -8.91 -18.32 14.62
N ALA A 28 -7.59 -18.19 14.66
CA ALA A 28 -6.89 -17.40 15.68
C ALA A 28 -7.31 -15.91 15.66
N ALA A 29 -7.54 -15.33 14.48
CA ALA A 29 -8.03 -13.96 14.36
C ALA A 29 -9.49 -13.82 14.87
N ALA A 30 -10.35 -14.81 14.64
CA ALA A 30 -11.72 -14.84 15.10
C ALA A 30 -11.82 -14.95 16.63
N GLU A 31 -10.87 -15.62 17.28
CA GLU A 31 -10.79 -15.78 18.73
C GLU A 31 -10.27 -14.54 19.48
N ASN A 32 -9.76 -13.54 18.78
CA ASN A 32 -9.23 -12.33 19.39
C ASN A 32 -10.34 -11.46 19.99
N ALA A 33 -10.47 -11.52 21.33
CA ALA A 33 -11.51 -10.80 22.09
C ALA A 33 -11.51 -9.28 21.86
N LYS A 34 -10.34 -8.66 21.61
CA LYS A 34 -10.23 -7.23 21.31
C LYS A 34 -10.84 -6.91 19.93
N SER A 35 -10.57 -7.74 18.94
CA SER A 35 -11.13 -7.61 17.59
C SER A 35 -12.64 -7.83 17.61
N ALA A 36 -13.11 -8.87 18.28
CA ALA A 36 -14.53 -9.16 18.47
C ALA A 36 -15.29 -8.01 19.14
N ARG A 37 -14.72 -7.43 20.22
CA ARG A 37 -15.32 -6.27 20.89
C ARG A 37 -15.40 -5.04 19.99
N ARG A 38 -14.34 -4.74 19.23
CA ARG A 38 -14.33 -3.63 18.25
C ARG A 38 -15.35 -3.84 17.13
N ALA A 39 -15.50 -5.07 16.65
CA ALA A 39 -16.50 -5.44 15.66
C ALA A 39 -17.93 -5.25 16.19
N GLY A 40 -18.19 -5.69 17.43
CA GLY A 40 -19.48 -5.49 18.11
C GLY A 40 -19.86 -4.02 18.26
N TRP A 41 -18.92 -3.16 18.67
CA TRP A 41 -19.15 -1.71 18.77
C TRP A 41 -19.44 -1.06 17.42
N ARG A 42 -18.73 -1.46 16.35
CA ARG A 42 -19.02 -0.98 14.99
C ARG A 42 -20.42 -1.39 14.53
N ARG A 43 -20.79 -2.65 14.78
CA ARG A 43 -22.13 -3.15 14.45
C ARG A 43 -23.22 -2.36 15.18
N LEU A 44 -23.04 -2.09 16.46
CA LEU A 44 -23.95 -1.26 17.23
C LEU A 44 -24.05 0.16 16.67
N ALA A 45 -22.92 0.76 16.27
CA ALA A 45 -22.90 2.08 15.64
C ALA A 45 -23.67 2.10 14.31
N TYR A 46 -23.60 1.04 13.51
CA TYR A 46 -24.40 0.92 12.27
C TYR A 46 -25.90 0.90 12.57
N LEU A 47 -26.32 0.09 13.54
CA LEU A 47 -27.72 -0.02 13.95
C LEU A 47 -28.23 1.33 14.48
N MET A 48 -27.52 1.94 15.43
CA MET A 48 -27.93 3.22 16.04
C MET A 48 -27.96 4.40 15.05
N SER A 49 -27.09 4.38 14.04
CA SER A 49 -27.06 5.43 12.99
C SER A 49 -28.02 5.16 11.83
N GLY A 50 -28.73 4.01 11.83
CA GLY A 50 -29.62 3.59 10.74
C GLY A 50 -28.89 3.17 9.47
N GLN A 51 -27.57 2.92 9.55
CA GLN A 51 -26.76 2.59 8.38
C GLN A 51 -26.94 1.14 7.91
N ASP A 52 -27.48 0.29 8.76
CA ASP A 52 -27.76 -1.11 8.42
C ASP A 52 -28.81 -1.23 7.29
N SER A 53 -29.78 -0.30 7.23
CA SER A 53 -30.78 -0.26 6.17
C SER A 53 -30.23 0.20 4.80
N PHE A 54 -29.11 0.88 4.77
CA PHE A 54 -28.43 1.33 3.55
C PHE A 54 -27.26 0.42 3.14
N ARG A 55 -26.94 -0.57 3.96
CA ARG A 55 -25.83 -1.48 3.69
C ARG A 55 -26.27 -2.58 2.75
N LEU A 56 -25.51 -2.74 1.66
CA LEU A 56 -25.75 -3.75 0.64
C LEU A 56 -24.76 -4.90 0.79
N GLY A 57 -25.22 -6.11 0.45
CA GLY A 57 -24.36 -7.30 0.38
C GLY A 57 -23.51 -7.35 -0.89
N ARG A 58 -23.95 -6.66 -1.96
CA ARG A 58 -23.30 -6.60 -3.27
C ARG A 58 -23.50 -5.20 -3.87
N ILE A 59 -22.64 -4.87 -4.82
CA ILE A 59 -22.83 -3.70 -5.70
C ILE A 59 -24.08 -3.98 -6.55
N PRO A 60 -25.02 -3.02 -6.69
CA PRO A 60 -26.21 -3.22 -7.51
C PRO A 60 -25.87 -3.53 -8.96
N ALA A 61 -26.55 -4.50 -9.56
CA ALA A 61 -26.29 -4.93 -10.95
C ALA A 61 -26.47 -3.81 -12.00
N GLY A 62 -27.27 -2.78 -11.71
CA GLY A 62 -27.47 -1.62 -12.57
C GLY A 62 -26.62 -0.40 -12.18
N ALA A 63 -25.71 -0.56 -11.24
CA ALA A 63 -24.85 0.56 -10.85
C ALA A 63 -23.95 0.99 -12.02
N SER A 64 -23.78 2.29 -12.16
CA SER A 64 -22.95 2.93 -13.18
C SER A 64 -21.84 3.79 -12.57
N ARG A 65 -22.10 4.37 -11.39
CA ARG A 65 -21.16 5.26 -10.72
C ARG A 65 -21.05 5.00 -9.22
N ILE A 66 -19.83 4.87 -8.74
CA ILE A 66 -19.50 4.51 -7.35
C ILE A 66 -18.62 5.58 -6.72
N LEU A 67 -18.90 5.91 -5.46
CA LEU A 67 -18.00 6.72 -4.62
C LEU A 67 -17.19 5.81 -3.70
N TRP A 68 -15.87 5.76 -3.90
CA TRP A 68 -14.97 5.07 -2.96
C TRP A 68 -14.56 6.02 -1.84
N ILE A 69 -15.03 5.77 -0.62
CA ILE A 69 -14.75 6.58 0.57
C ILE A 69 -13.57 5.97 1.33
N TYR A 70 -12.40 6.59 1.19
CA TYR A 70 -11.14 6.10 1.74
C TYR A 70 -10.52 7.09 2.73
N PHE A 71 -10.87 6.96 4.01
CA PHE A 71 -10.32 7.74 5.11
C PHE A 71 -9.66 6.81 6.14
N GLY A 72 -8.69 6.01 5.70
CA GLY A 72 -7.88 5.18 6.57
C GLY A 72 -6.89 6.00 7.41
N GLU A 73 -5.76 5.43 7.70
CA GLU A 73 -4.59 6.17 8.14
C GLU A 73 -3.95 6.81 6.90
N ASP A 74 -3.25 7.95 7.06
CA ASP A 74 -2.51 8.61 5.96
C ASP A 74 -1.26 7.80 5.54
N GLN A 75 -1.39 6.46 5.57
CA GLN A 75 -0.34 5.53 5.20
C GLN A 75 -0.47 5.19 3.73
N ILE A 76 0.43 5.75 2.93
CA ILE A 76 0.43 5.55 1.47
C ILE A 76 0.55 4.08 1.07
N GLY A 77 1.26 3.25 1.86
CA GLY A 77 1.37 1.82 1.60
C GLY A 77 0.03 1.09 1.70
N ASP A 78 -0.75 1.38 2.74
CA ASP A 78 -2.11 0.82 2.90
C ASP A 78 -3.03 1.28 1.75
N ALA A 79 -2.96 2.55 1.37
CA ALA A 79 -3.75 3.09 0.27
C ALA A 79 -3.39 2.45 -1.07
N LEU A 80 -2.11 2.28 -1.36
CA LEU A 80 -1.64 1.63 -2.59
C LEU A 80 -2.11 0.17 -2.70
N MET A 81 -2.16 -0.55 -1.58
CA MET A 81 -2.68 -1.91 -1.54
C MET A 81 -4.21 -1.98 -1.64
N ASP A 82 -4.93 -1.17 -0.86
CA ASP A 82 -6.39 -1.20 -0.82
C ASP A 82 -7.03 -0.68 -2.12
N LEU A 83 -6.40 0.30 -2.76
CA LEU A 83 -6.88 0.89 -4.01
C LEU A 83 -6.27 0.23 -5.26
N ALA A 84 -5.37 -0.75 -5.11
CA ALA A 84 -4.78 -1.48 -6.23
C ALA A 84 -5.86 -2.04 -7.20
N PRO A 85 -6.92 -2.72 -6.70
CA PRO A 85 -7.86 -3.38 -7.59
C PRO A 85 -8.96 -2.47 -8.16
N ARG A 86 -8.80 -1.14 -8.15
CA ARG A 86 -9.74 -0.21 -8.79
C ARG A 86 -9.91 -0.46 -10.29
N SER A 87 -8.88 -1.02 -10.95
CA SER A 87 -8.98 -1.45 -12.34
C SER A 87 -10.07 -2.50 -12.57
N LEU A 88 -10.35 -3.37 -11.59
CA LEU A 88 -11.42 -4.37 -11.68
C LEU A 88 -12.80 -3.71 -11.78
N LEU A 89 -13.04 -2.64 -11.01
CA LEU A 89 -14.30 -1.90 -11.09
C LEU A 89 -14.45 -1.19 -12.45
N ALA A 90 -13.38 -0.59 -12.93
CA ALA A 90 -13.37 0.06 -14.25
C ALA A 90 -13.57 -0.95 -15.39
N GLU A 91 -12.94 -2.12 -15.33
CA GLU A 91 -13.16 -3.22 -16.28
C GLU A 91 -14.59 -3.80 -16.22
N ALA A 92 -15.25 -3.71 -15.06
CA ALA A 92 -16.68 -4.01 -14.92
C ALA A 92 -17.62 -2.90 -15.44
N GLY A 93 -17.08 -1.85 -16.06
CA GLY A 93 -17.84 -0.74 -16.65
C GLY A 93 -18.30 0.34 -15.67
N LEU A 94 -17.77 0.33 -14.44
CA LEU A 94 -18.15 1.28 -13.41
C LEU A 94 -17.28 2.55 -13.47
N LYS A 95 -17.89 3.72 -13.38
CA LYS A 95 -17.22 4.98 -13.11
C LYS A 95 -16.98 5.11 -11.62
N ILE A 96 -15.75 5.46 -11.25
CA ILE A 96 -15.33 5.47 -9.85
C ILE A 96 -14.79 6.84 -9.50
N ASP A 97 -15.33 7.44 -8.45
CA ASP A 97 -14.77 8.63 -7.83
C ASP A 97 -14.11 8.25 -6.49
N LEU A 98 -12.97 8.84 -6.18
CA LEU A 98 -12.24 8.62 -4.93
C LEU A 98 -12.35 9.84 -4.03
N TRP A 99 -12.98 9.68 -2.86
CA TRP A 99 -12.94 10.65 -1.77
C TRP A 99 -12.03 10.16 -0.66
N ALA A 100 -10.92 10.83 -0.45
CA ALA A 100 -9.86 10.38 0.46
C ALA A 100 -9.26 11.56 1.26
N THR A 101 -8.27 11.27 2.11
CA THR A 101 -7.45 12.34 2.72
C THR A 101 -6.63 13.05 1.65
N ALA A 102 -6.21 14.29 1.90
CA ALA A 102 -5.44 15.09 0.94
C ALA A 102 -4.15 14.34 0.47
N THR A 103 -3.47 13.65 1.38
CA THR A 103 -2.28 12.84 1.07
C THR A 103 -2.60 11.72 0.09
N VAL A 104 -3.68 10.98 0.31
CA VAL A 104 -4.09 9.88 -0.58
C VAL A 104 -4.63 10.43 -1.90
N ALA A 105 -5.44 11.50 -1.86
CA ALA A 105 -5.95 12.13 -3.06
C ALA A 105 -4.81 12.60 -3.98
N SER A 106 -3.79 13.27 -3.44
CA SER A 106 -2.63 13.72 -4.23
C SER A 106 -1.83 12.56 -4.86
N LEU A 107 -1.83 11.37 -4.23
CA LEU A 107 -1.15 10.19 -4.74
C LEU A 107 -1.86 9.63 -5.99
N PHE A 108 -3.19 9.71 -6.03
CA PHE A 108 -4.02 9.21 -7.12
C PHE A 108 -4.51 10.30 -8.07
N ASP A 109 -3.97 11.51 -7.99
CA ASP A 109 -4.30 12.58 -8.91
C ASP A 109 -3.92 12.20 -10.35
N GLY A 110 -4.87 12.39 -11.29
CA GLY A 110 -4.71 11.97 -12.69
C GLY A 110 -4.66 10.45 -12.90
N ASP A 111 -5.08 9.64 -11.93
CA ASP A 111 -5.14 8.18 -12.09
C ASP A 111 -6.18 7.76 -13.14
N PRO A 112 -5.84 6.86 -14.09
CA PRO A 112 -6.70 6.57 -15.24
C PRO A 112 -7.96 5.77 -14.91
N TRP A 113 -8.07 5.20 -13.73
CA TRP A 113 -9.23 4.40 -13.29
C TRP A 113 -10.21 5.18 -12.41
N PHE A 114 -9.83 6.38 -11.94
CA PHE A 114 -10.75 7.28 -11.23
C PHE A 114 -11.19 8.40 -12.17
N GLU A 115 -12.50 8.64 -12.27
CA GLU A 115 -13.06 9.78 -13.00
C GLU A 115 -12.77 11.10 -12.26
N ARG A 116 -12.81 11.05 -10.92
CA ARG A 116 -12.51 12.17 -10.03
C ARG A 116 -11.82 11.69 -8.77
N VAL A 117 -10.84 12.46 -8.33
CA VAL A 117 -10.17 12.29 -7.04
C VAL A 117 -10.26 13.60 -6.27
N GLY A 118 -10.66 13.54 -5.00
CA GLY A 118 -10.77 14.75 -4.17
C GLY A 118 -10.65 14.47 -2.68
N SER A 119 -10.38 15.52 -1.92
CA SER A 119 -10.28 15.45 -0.45
C SER A 119 -11.43 16.13 0.26
N GLU A 120 -12.16 17.00 -0.41
CA GLU A 120 -13.29 17.72 0.16
C GLU A 120 -14.62 17.09 -0.26
N ALA A 121 -15.59 17.06 0.66
CA ALA A 121 -16.89 16.49 0.37
C ALA A 121 -17.70 17.31 -0.66
N SER A 122 -17.39 18.60 -0.80
CA SER A 122 -17.97 19.50 -1.81
C SER A 122 -17.61 19.12 -3.25
N ASP A 123 -16.53 18.34 -3.42
CA ASP A 123 -16.11 17.89 -4.74
C ASP A 123 -17.05 16.83 -5.34
N PHE A 124 -17.99 16.30 -4.51
CA PHE A 124 -18.82 15.15 -4.85
C PHE A 124 -20.32 15.44 -4.63
N GLU A 125 -21.13 15.16 -5.64
CA GLU A 125 -22.58 15.33 -5.57
C GLU A 125 -23.29 14.03 -5.26
N LEU A 126 -24.12 14.01 -4.21
CA LEU A 126 -24.82 12.81 -3.72
C LEU A 126 -25.66 12.12 -4.82
N THR A 127 -26.32 12.90 -5.67
CA THR A 127 -27.24 12.40 -6.70
C THR A 127 -26.56 11.68 -7.85
N GLN A 128 -25.24 11.70 -7.91
CA GLN A 128 -24.47 11.07 -8.99
C GLN A 128 -24.09 9.62 -8.71
N TYR A 129 -24.28 9.11 -7.48
CA TYR A 129 -23.76 7.80 -7.07
C TYR A 129 -24.87 6.81 -6.77
N ASP A 130 -24.71 5.59 -7.30
CA ASP A 130 -25.61 4.47 -7.03
C ASP A 130 -25.29 3.80 -5.68
N CYS A 131 -24.02 3.73 -5.34
CA CYS A 131 -23.58 3.28 -4.01
C CYS A 131 -22.17 3.78 -3.66
N ALA A 132 -21.77 3.61 -2.39
CA ALA A 132 -20.43 3.86 -1.93
C ALA A 132 -19.69 2.56 -1.57
N ILE A 133 -18.38 2.51 -1.80
CA ILE A 133 -17.47 1.54 -1.19
C ILE A 133 -16.86 2.18 0.05
N VAL A 134 -16.99 1.53 1.21
CA VAL A 134 -16.49 2.07 2.49
C VAL A 134 -15.50 1.11 3.13
N LEU A 135 -14.35 1.63 3.55
CA LEU A 135 -13.38 0.90 4.37
C LEU A 135 -13.90 0.76 5.81
N SER A 136 -14.77 -0.21 6.03
CA SER A 136 -15.61 -0.32 7.24
C SER A 136 -14.90 -0.89 8.47
N ASN A 137 -13.71 -1.48 8.32
CA ASN A 137 -12.87 -1.91 9.45
C ASN A 137 -12.28 -0.72 10.23
N LYS A 138 -12.37 0.49 9.69
CA LYS A 138 -11.97 1.76 10.32
C LYS A 138 -13.23 2.59 10.64
N ARG A 139 -13.16 3.38 11.72
CA ARG A 139 -14.27 4.23 12.16
C ARG A 139 -14.45 5.46 11.25
N ARG A 140 -13.36 6.12 10.90
CA ARG A 140 -13.34 7.40 10.20
C ARG A 140 -14.04 7.38 8.81
N PRO A 141 -13.83 6.38 7.91
CA PRO A 141 -14.54 6.34 6.64
C PRO A 141 -16.07 6.26 6.80
N LEU A 142 -16.53 5.48 7.76
CA LEU A 142 -17.96 5.38 8.02
C LEU A 142 -18.53 6.69 8.61
N GLU A 143 -17.84 7.35 9.51
CA GLU A 143 -18.25 8.65 10.04
C GLU A 143 -18.36 9.70 8.94
N GLN A 144 -17.41 9.75 8.02
CA GLN A 144 -17.47 10.64 6.85
C GLN A 144 -18.68 10.32 5.97
N LYS A 145 -18.90 9.04 5.68
CA LYS A 145 -20.08 8.59 4.93
C LYS A 145 -21.39 9.02 5.60
N ILE A 146 -21.53 8.82 6.91
CA ILE A 146 -22.73 9.18 7.66
C ILE A 146 -22.96 10.70 7.65
N ARG A 147 -21.91 11.49 7.82
CA ARG A 147 -22.01 12.95 7.89
C ARG A 147 -22.42 13.58 6.56
N ARG A 148 -21.91 13.05 5.44
CA ARG A 148 -22.04 13.70 4.13
C ARG A 148 -22.98 12.97 3.17
N PHE A 149 -23.00 11.65 3.22
CA PHE A 149 -23.73 10.79 2.30
C PHE A 149 -24.65 9.80 3.06
N ARG A 150 -25.37 10.26 4.07
CA ARG A 150 -26.10 9.41 5.03
C ARG A 150 -27.03 8.41 4.33
N ARG A 151 -27.77 8.81 3.29
CA ARG A 151 -28.73 7.98 2.58
C ARG A 151 -28.16 7.21 1.39
N LEU A 152 -26.91 7.44 1.01
CA LEU A 152 -26.27 6.70 -0.08
C LEU A 152 -26.13 5.23 0.32
N PRO A 153 -26.67 4.27 -0.46
CA PRO A 153 -26.41 2.86 -0.25
C PRO A 153 -24.89 2.59 -0.23
N TRP A 154 -24.46 1.56 0.47
CA TRP A 154 -23.03 1.30 0.58
C TRP A 154 -22.70 -0.17 0.76
N VAL A 155 -21.54 -0.57 0.26
CA VAL A 155 -20.92 -1.88 0.49
C VAL A 155 -19.71 -1.73 1.39
N SER A 156 -19.46 -2.76 2.20
CA SER A 156 -18.34 -2.83 3.11
C SER A 156 -17.17 -3.54 2.45
N LEU A 157 -15.99 -2.90 2.42
CA LEU A 157 -14.80 -3.48 1.81
C LEU A 157 -14.19 -4.60 2.67
N HIS A 158 -13.89 -4.30 3.94
CA HIS A 158 -13.26 -5.25 4.85
C HIS A 158 -14.24 -5.86 5.87
N GLU A 159 -15.49 -5.45 5.87
CA GLU A 159 -16.42 -5.71 6.96
C GLU A 159 -15.79 -5.26 8.30
N SER A 160 -15.82 -6.13 9.29
CA SER A 160 -15.08 -5.90 10.54
C SER A 160 -13.77 -6.69 10.61
N PHE A 161 -13.39 -7.34 9.50
CA PHE A 161 -12.19 -8.18 9.43
C PHE A 161 -10.92 -7.33 9.40
N THR A 162 -9.99 -7.61 10.28
CA THR A 162 -8.73 -6.87 10.43
C THR A 162 -7.48 -7.75 10.36
N GLY A 163 -7.64 -8.95 10.03
CA GLY A 163 -6.52 -9.88 9.95
C GLY A 163 -6.90 -11.28 10.40
N PRO A 164 -6.09 -12.24 10.12
CA PRO A 164 -4.62 -12.28 10.21
C PRO A 164 -3.92 -11.41 9.17
N ASN A 165 -2.57 -11.34 9.27
CA ASN A 165 -1.75 -10.72 8.26
C ASN A 165 -1.91 -11.47 6.92
N PHE A 166 -2.12 -10.76 5.83
CA PHE A 166 -2.45 -11.29 4.51
C PHE A 166 -2.01 -10.33 3.43
N HIS A 167 -1.97 -10.78 2.19
CA HIS A 167 -1.70 -9.90 1.05
C HIS A 167 -2.91 -8.99 0.82
N ARG A 168 -2.81 -7.76 1.30
CA ARG A 168 -3.93 -6.82 1.38
C ARG A 168 -4.54 -6.49 0.01
N GLY A 169 -3.70 -6.29 -1.02
CA GLY A 169 -4.18 -6.06 -2.39
C GLY A 169 -4.98 -7.25 -2.94
N ALA A 170 -4.53 -8.49 -2.71
CA ALA A 170 -5.25 -9.69 -3.12
C ALA A 170 -6.58 -9.84 -2.35
N PHE A 171 -6.57 -9.55 -1.05
CA PHE A 171 -7.79 -9.53 -0.23
C PHE A 171 -8.84 -8.56 -0.83
N VAL A 172 -8.43 -7.33 -1.12
CA VAL A 172 -9.37 -6.33 -1.66
C VAL A 172 -9.82 -6.69 -3.07
N ALA A 173 -8.94 -7.24 -3.91
CA ALA A 173 -9.30 -7.70 -5.26
C ALA A 173 -10.36 -8.81 -5.20
N GLN A 174 -10.17 -9.82 -4.34
CA GLN A 174 -11.16 -10.89 -4.15
C GLN A 174 -12.46 -10.34 -3.58
N ARG A 175 -12.37 -9.42 -2.60
CA ARG A 175 -13.57 -8.80 -2.01
C ARG A 175 -14.38 -8.01 -3.02
N LEU A 176 -13.74 -7.25 -3.91
CA LEU A 176 -14.42 -6.53 -4.97
C LEU A 176 -15.04 -7.48 -5.99
N ALA A 177 -14.35 -8.56 -6.35
CA ALA A 177 -14.92 -9.60 -7.21
C ALA A 177 -16.21 -10.19 -6.60
N ASP A 178 -16.17 -10.54 -5.29
CA ASP A 178 -17.34 -11.05 -4.57
C ASP A 178 -18.50 -10.03 -4.54
N LEU A 179 -18.17 -8.75 -4.33
CA LEU A 179 -19.16 -7.66 -4.32
C LEU A 179 -19.78 -7.42 -5.70
N LEU A 180 -19.05 -7.70 -6.77
CA LEU A 180 -19.52 -7.64 -8.17
C LEU A 180 -20.20 -8.93 -8.61
N GLY A 181 -20.06 -10.04 -7.87
CA GLY A 181 -20.53 -11.36 -8.28
C GLY A 181 -19.67 -12.01 -9.36
N LEU A 182 -18.39 -11.63 -9.43
CA LEU A 182 -17.42 -12.17 -10.39
C LEU A 182 -16.60 -13.30 -9.78
N ALA A 183 -16.20 -14.26 -10.61
CA ALA A 183 -15.22 -15.27 -10.27
C ALA A 183 -13.91 -14.93 -10.99
N LEU A 184 -12.85 -14.65 -10.22
CA LEU A 184 -11.52 -14.37 -10.78
C LEU A 184 -10.66 -15.64 -10.75
N SER A 185 -9.89 -15.86 -11.79
CA SER A 185 -8.74 -16.77 -11.76
C SER A 185 -7.63 -16.21 -10.85
N ASP A 186 -6.68 -17.06 -10.46
CA ASP A 186 -5.54 -16.59 -9.63
C ASP A 186 -4.67 -15.58 -10.37
N SER A 187 -4.52 -15.71 -11.69
CA SER A 187 -3.80 -14.73 -12.52
C SER A 187 -4.49 -13.37 -12.59
N GLU A 188 -5.82 -13.35 -12.71
CA GLU A 188 -6.60 -12.10 -12.68
C GLU A 188 -6.57 -11.46 -11.30
N LEU A 189 -6.73 -12.26 -10.24
CA LEU A 189 -6.61 -11.78 -8.86
C LEU A 189 -5.24 -11.13 -8.65
N HIS A 190 -4.17 -11.79 -9.08
CA HIS A 190 -2.81 -11.25 -8.98
C HIS A 190 -2.66 -9.96 -9.78
N ARG A 191 -3.13 -9.91 -11.02
CA ARG A 191 -3.07 -8.73 -11.90
C ARG A 191 -3.76 -7.51 -11.27
N HIS A 192 -4.92 -7.69 -10.64
CA HIS A 192 -5.64 -6.61 -9.98
C HIS A 192 -5.06 -6.22 -8.62
N ALA A 193 -4.37 -7.14 -7.95
CA ALA A 193 -3.69 -6.87 -6.68
C ALA A 193 -2.37 -6.08 -6.84
N LEU A 194 -1.82 -5.98 -8.06
CA LEU A 194 -0.61 -5.21 -8.32
C LEU A 194 -0.83 -3.72 -8.08
N GLN A 195 0.05 -3.14 -7.29
CA GLN A 195 0.04 -1.71 -7.01
C GLN A 195 0.49 -0.93 -8.25
N LYS A 196 -0.36 -0.02 -8.70
CA LYS A 196 -0.14 0.78 -9.90
C LYS A 196 -0.56 2.22 -9.62
N LEU A 197 0.10 3.15 -10.26
CA LEU A 197 -0.30 4.55 -10.38
C LEU A 197 -0.21 4.94 -11.84
N ARG A 198 -0.74 6.13 -12.20
CA ARG A 198 -0.57 6.65 -13.55
C ARG A 198 0.91 6.58 -13.99
N PRO A 199 1.21 6.29 -15.24
CA PRO A 199 2.57 6.38 -15.74
C PRO A 199 3.14 7.78 -15.48
N LEU A 200 4.43 7.86 -15.12
CA LEU A 200 5.12 9.14 -15.06
C LEU A 200 5.20 9.74 -16.46
N GLU A 201 4.88 11.01 -16.60
CA GLU A 201 4.97 11.70 -17.87
C GLU A 201 6.43 11.82 -18.36
N ALA A 202 6.63 11.92 -19.69
CA ALA A 202 7.96 12.05 -20.26
C ALA A 202 8.72 13.26 -19.67
N ALA A 203 8.05 14.38 -19.37
CA ALA A 203 8.64 15.53 -18.70
C ALA A 203 9.08 15.25 -17.26
N GLU A 204 8.39 14.38 -16.55
CA GLU A 204 8.76 13.93 -15.21
C GLU A 204 9.96 12.97 -15.26
N ARG A 205 10.06 12.17 -16.34
CA ARG A 205 11.18 11.23 -16.59
C ARG A 205 12.42 11.95 -17.15
N THR A 206 12.24 12.87 -18.10
CA THR A 206 13.33 13.46 -18.89
C THR A 206 14.19 14.44 -18.12
N ARG A 207 13.76 14.92 -16.95
CA ARG A 207 14.61 15.76 -16.11
C ARG A 207 15.85 15.03 -15.56
N ARG A 208 15.92 13.71 -15.66
CA ARG A 208 17.01 12.91 -15.09
C ARG A 208 17.28 11.60 -15.87
N HIS A 209 17.84 11.70 -17.07
CA HIS A 209 18.46 10.58 -17.82
C HIS A 209 17.58 9.67 -18.66
N ASN A 210 18.07 9.36 -19.88
CA ASN A 210 17.52 8.36 -20.80
C ASN A 210 17.71 6.90 -20.32
N SER A 211 18.38 6.69 -19.19
CA SER A 211 18.58 5.37 -18.56
C SER A 211 18.54 5.51 -17.05
N ARG A 212 17.87 4.58 -16.38
CA ARG A 212 17.95 4.47 -14.92
C ARG A 212 19.40 4.16 -14.52
N SER A 213 19.94 4.94 -13.59
CA SER A 213 21.33 4.77 -13.13
C SER A 213 21.45 5.03 -11.64
N GLY A 214 22.46 4.41 -11.01
CA GLY A 214 22.72 4.56 -9.58
C GLY A 214 21.73 3.83 -8.68
N ILE A 215 21.92 4.02 -7.39
CA ILE A 215 21.24 3.30 -6.32
C ILE A 215 20.57 4.31 -5.39
N ALA A 216 19.29 4.13 -5.10
CA ALA A 216 18.65 4.87 -4.03
C ALA A 216 18.55 4.03 -2.75
N LEU A 217 18.84 4.66 -1.62
CA LEU A 217 18.73 4.09 -0.28
C LEU A 217 17.64 4.83 0.48
N VAL A 218 16.68 4.08 1.04
CA VAL A 218 15.60 4.69 1.82
C VAL A 218 16.02 4.80 3.27
N VAL A 219 16.14 6.04 3.75
CA VAL A 219 16.60 6.39 5.10
C VAL A 219 15.45 6.86 5.99
N GLY A 220 15.61 6.67 7.29
CA GLY A 220 14.57 6.99 8.27
C GLY A 220 13.41 6.00 8.27
N GLY A 221 12.37 6.35 9.01
CA GLY A 221 11.16 5.54 9.15
C GLY A 221 10.38 5.93 10.40
N VAL A 222 9.06 5.70 10.40
CA VAL A 222 8.19 6.03 11.54
C VAL A 222 8.36 5.01 12.68
N ARG A 223 8.65 3.76 12.32
CA ARG A 223 8.80 2.65 13.28
C ARG A 223 10.26 2.23 13.34
N SER A 224 10.81 2.18 14.53
CA SER A 224 12.22 1.80 14.76
C SER A 224 12.59 0.40 14.27
N ASP A 225 11.64 -0.56 14.30
CA ASP A 225 11.82 -1.91 13.77
C ASP A 225 11.95 -1.97 12.23
N ARG A 226 11.66 -0.87 11.55
CA ARG A 226 11.74 -0.68 10.09
C ARG A 226 12.77 0.37 9.66
N VAL A 227 13.64 0.82 10.55
CA VAL A 227 14.76 1.71 10.22
C VAL A 227 16.03 0.86 10.09
N TYR A 228 16.67 0.92 8.94
CA TYR A 228 17.94 0.21 8.70
C TYR A 228 19.12 1.16 8.90
N GLY A 229 19.74 1.11 10.06
CA GLY A 229 20.83 2.04 10.47
C GLY A 229 22.23 1.67 9.96
N ARG A 230 22.38 0.65 9.10
CA ARG A 230 23.71 0.15 8.66
C ARG A 230 24.05 0.56 7.22
N TRP A 231 23.42 1.61 6.71
CA TRP A 231 23.65 2.11 5.33
C TRP A 231 25.09 2.51 5.08
N SER A 232 25.83 3.02 6.09
CA SER A 232 27.24 3.38 5.94
C SER A 232 28.14 2.19 5.58
N GLU A 233 27.82 1.00 6.10
CA GLU A 233 28.52 -0.25 5.76
C GLU A 233 28.17 -0.69 4.33
N VAL A 234 26.89 -0.64 3.97
CA VAL A 234 26.40 -0.97 2.61
C VAL A 234 27.04 -0.04 1.56
N ILE A 235 27.08 1.27 1.81
CA ILE A 235 27.71 2.23 0.89
C ILE A 235 29.20 1.90 0.69
N ARG A 236 29.95 1.60 1.77
CA ARG A 236 31.36 1.24 1.67
C ARG A 236 31.58 -0.03 0.84
N GLU A 237 30.77 -1.05 1.04
CA GLU A 237 30.86 -2.30 0.28
C GLU A 237 30.49 -2.10 -1.20
N LEU A 238 29.45 -1.30 -1.49
CA LEU A 238 29.06 -0.97 -2.86
C LEU A 238 30.12 -0.15 -3.59
N VAL A 239 30.75 0.82 -2.90
CA VAL A 239 31.89 1.58 -3.45
C VAL A 239 33.04 0.66 -3.77
N ALA A 240 33.41 -0.28 -2.88
CA ALA A 240 34.41 -1.29 -3.15
C ALA A 240 34.09 -2.20 -4.34
N ALA A 241 32.77 -2.39 -4.64
CA ALA A 241 32.29 -3.10 -5.82
C ALA A 241 32.16 -2.20 -7.07
N GLY A 242 32.65 -0.95 -7.03
CA GLY A 242 32.65 -0.03 -8.17
C GLY A 242 31.37 0.81 -8.35
N GLN A 243 30.43 0.73 -7.42
CA GLN A 243 29.21 1.56 -7.45
C GLN A 243 29.47 2.88 -6.72
N THR A 244 29.28 4.01 -7.39
CA THR A 244 29.62 5.33 -6.83
C THR A 244 28.47 6.32 -6.75
N ASP A 245 27.36 6.06 -7.44
CA ASP A 245 26.24 6.99 -7.54
C ASP A 245 25.09 6.58 -6.62
N PHE A 246 24.80 7.43 -5.63
CA PHE A 246 23.79 7.18 -4.62
C PHE A 246 22.82 8.35 -4.48
N ALA A 247 21.57 8.03 -4.17
CA ALA A 247 20.59 8.98 -3.66
C ALA A 247 20.07 8.50 -2.30
N LEU A 248 19.90 9.41 -1.36
CA LEU A 248 19.21 9.16 -0.11
C LEU A 248 17.78 9.70 -0.25
N VAL A 249 16.79 8.84 -0.03
CA VAL A 249 15.38 9.17 -0.15
C VAL A 249 14.70 8.86 1.18
N GLY A 250 13.86 9.75 1.66
CA GLY A 250 13.17 9.56 2.94
C GLY A 250 12.31 10.75 3.31
N SER A 251 11.50 10.60 4.36
CA SER A 251 10.75 11.71 4.94
C SER A 251 11.60 12.51 5.93
N ALA A 252 11.05 13.59 6.48
CA ALA A 252 11.78 14.51 7.36
C ALA A 252 12.45 13.85 8.58
N ASN A 253 11.95 12.70 9.02
CA ASN A 253 12.54 11.95 10.14
C ASN A 253 13.86 11.22 9.80
N GLY A 254 14.23 11.13 8.52
CA GLY A 254 15.49 10.56 8.06
C GLY A 254 16.62 11.57 7.85
N VAL A 255 16.35 12.88 7.99
CA VAL A 255 17.30 13.96 7.63
C VAL A 255 18.62 13.88 8.40
N GLU A 256 18.58 13.59 9.70
CA GLU A 256 19.80 13.48 10.52
C GLU A 256 20.63 12.25 10.13
N GLU A 257 19.97 11.13 9.85
CA GLU A 257 20.64 9.93 9.35
C GLU A 257 21.32 10.20 8.00
N ALA A 258 20.58 10.82 7.07
CA ALA A 258 21.11 11.20 5.75
C ALA A 258 22.34 12.10 5.85
N ARG A 259 22.29 13.13 6.71
CA ARG A 259 23.44 14.03 6.96
C ARG A 259 24.65 13.26 7.48
N GLY A 260 24.44 12.34 8.44
CA GLY A 260 25.50 11.49 8.95
C GLY A 260 26.12 10.60 7.87
N LEU A 261 25.31 10.01 7.01
CA LEU A 261 25.77 9.18 5.88
C LEU A 261 26.61 9.98 4.90
N VAL A 262 26.16 11.18 4.49
CA VAL A 262 26.94 12.05 3.60
C VAL A 262 28.30 12.39 4.20
N ALA A 263 28.35 12.72 5.52
CA ALA A 263 29.59 13.13 6.19
C ALA A 263 30.58 11.97 6.38
N THR A 264 30.12 10.73 6.47
CA THR A 264 30.98 9.56 6.82
C THR A 264 31.22 8.61 5.64
N SER A 265 30.64 8.89 4.48
CA SER A 265 30.83 8.05 3.29
C SER A 265 32.21 8.17 2.67
N PRO A 266 32.66 7.14 1.94
CA PRO A 266 33.92 7.21 1.19
C PRO A 266 33.93 8.38 0.19
N PRO A 267 35.09 9.01 -0.06
CA PRO A 267 35.19 10.18 -0.97
C PRO A 267 34.82 9.84 -2.43
N GLN A 268 34.82 8.57 -2.81
CA GLN A 268 34.36 8.10 -4.14
C GLN A 268 32.84 8.06 -4.27
N ALA A 269 32.10 8.03 -3.15
CA ALA A 269 30.63 8.01 -3.16
C ALA A 269 30.09 9.39 -3.54
N ARG A 270 29.37 9.48 -4.65
CA ARG A 270 28.60 10.65 -5.05
C ARG A 270 27.19 10.52 -4.49
N ILE A 271 26.91 11.20 -3.40
CA ILE A 271 25.62 11.10 -2.71
C ILE A 271 24.79 12.34 -2.93
N VAL A 272 23.60 12.17 -3.47
CA VAL A 272 22.55 13.20 -3.55
C VAL A 272 21.56 12.99 -2.42
N ASP A 273 21.52 13.89 -1.46
CA ASP A 273 20.55 13.84 -0.35
C ASP A 273 19.24 14.53 -0.77
N LEU A 274 18.18 13.74 -0.92
CA LEU A 274 16.80 14.15 -1.25
C LEU A 274 15.86 14.01 -0.05
N THR A 275 16.37 13.64 1.11
CA THR A 275 15.57 13.30 2.29
C THR A 275 14.83 14.49 2.84
N GLY A 276 13.50 14.35 3.01
CA GLY A 276 12.63 15.40 3.55
C GLY A 276 12.39 16.60 2.64
N ARG A 277 12.83 16.55 1.38
CA ARG A 277 12.80 17.69 0.44
C ARG A 277 11.79 17.56 -0.68
N LEU A 278 11.24 16.39 -0.88
CA LEU A 278 10.39 16.06 -2.02
C LEU A 278 8.94 15.83 -1.60
N SER A 279 8.02 16.23 -2.44
CA SER A 279 6.63 15.76 -2.40
C SER A 279 6.55 14.27 -2.75
N LEU A 280 5.40 13.62 -2.59
CA LEU A 280 5.22 12.20 -2.93
C LEU A 280 5.42 11.93 -4.43
N SER A 281 4.96 12.81 -5.31
CA SER A 281 5.14 12.64 -6.76
C SER A 281 6.61 12.84 -7.16
N GLU A 282 7.29 13.84 -6.61
CA GLU A 282 8.74 14.04 -6.81
C GLU A 282 9.56 12.88 -6.24
N THR A 283 9.17 12.35 -5.07
CA THR A 283 9.80 11.15 -4.48
C THR A 283 9.66 9.96 -5.43
N ARG A 284 8.46 9.73 -5.99
CA ARG A 284 8.23 8.67 -6.96
C ARG A 284 9.07 8.85 -8.22
N ALA A 285 9.16 10.06 -8.75
CA ALA A 285 9.99 10.36 -9.91
C ALA A 285 11.48 10.18 -9.61
N ALA A 286 11.94 10.59 -8.42
CA ALA A 286 13.30 10.35 -7.97
C ALA A 286 13.61 8.85 -7.87
N ILE A 287 12.69 8.06 -7.30
CA ILE A 287 12.80 6.60 -7.23
C ILE A 287 12.88 5.99 -8.65
N ASP A 288 11.98 6.37 -9.56
CA ASP A 288 11.95 5.82 -10.93
C ASP A 288 13.22 6.16 -11.75
N ALA A 289 13.98 7.19 -11.36
CA ALA A 289 15.24 7.56 -12.00
C ALA A 289 16.42 6.64 -11.64
N HIS A 290 16.28 5.78 -10.62
CA HIS A 290 17.35 4.91 -10.16
C HIS A 290 17.18 3.47 -10.65
N ALA A 291 18.29 2.77 -10.88
CA ALA A 291 18.29 1.39 -11.33
C ALA A 291 17.87 0.43 -10.22
N ALA A 292 18.33 0.65 -8.99
CA ALA A 292 17.97 -0.16 -7.84
C ALA A 292 17.62 0.71 -6.63
N ILE A 293 16.68 0.23 -5.82
CA ILE A 293 16.26 0.85 -4.56
C ILE A 293 16.34 -0.19 -3.44
N ALA A 294 17.09 0.11 -2.38
CA ALA A 294 17.01 -0.67 -1.14
C ALA A 294 16.12 0.06 -0.12
N CYS A 295 15.09 -0.63 0.35
CA CYS A 295 14.01 -0.01 1.12
C CYS A 295 13.45 -0.94 2.20
N PRO A 296 13.43 -0.52 3.49
CA PRO A 296 12.67 -1.21 4.52
C PRO A 296 11.16 -1.19 4.25
N ASP A 297 10.44 -2.22 4.77
CA ASP A 297 8.97 -2.29 4.68
C ASP A 297 8.31 -1.00 5.16
N GLY A 298 7.59 -0.33 4.28
CA GLY A 298 6.96 0.96 4.55
C GLY A 298 6.35 1.59 3.30
N GLY A 299 5.84 2.81 3.45
CA GLY A 299 5.16 3.52 2.36
C GLY A 299 6.01 3.70 1.10
N LEU A 300 7.31 4.00 1.25
CA LEU A 300 8.22 4.17 0.12
C LEU A 300 8.52 2.85 -0.62
N MET A 301 8.53 1.71 0.10
CA MET A 301 8.62 0.40 -0.54
C MET A 301 7.43 0.18 -1.49
N HIS A 302 6.21 0.47 -1.02
CA HIS A 302 5.00 0.37 -1.84
C HIS A 302 5.00 1.38 -2.99
N LEU A 303 5.51 2.59 -2.78
CA LEU A 303 5.66 3.59 -3.83
C LEU A 303 6.64 3.12 -4.90
N THR A 304 7.75 2.48 -4.51
CA THR A 304 8.74 1.89 -5.44
C THR A 304 8.10 0.83 -6.35
N MET A 305 7.20 0.00 -5.84
CA MET A 305 6.49 -1.00 -6.64
C MET A 305 5.60 -0.39 -7.76
N THR A 306 5.32 0.91 -7.71
CA THR A 306 4.62 1.63 -8.78
C THR A 306 5.55 2.25 -9.82
N THR A 307 6.83 1.97 -9.75
CA THR A 307 7.90 2.47 -10.66
C THR A 307 8.55 1.30 -11.40
N GLY A 308 9.50 1.61 -12.27
CA GLY A 308 10.30 0.59 -12.94
C GLY A 308 11.65 0.32 -12.29
N ALA A 309 11.94 0.90 -11.11
CA ALA A 309 13.18 0.63 -10.38
C ALA A 309 13.18 -0.78 -9.76
N SER A 310 14.32 -1.44 -9.77
CA SER A 310 14.47 -2.75 -9.12
C SER A 310 14.47 -2.58 -7.61
N LEU A 311 13.48 -3.16 -6.92
CA LEU A 311 13.32 -3.04 -5.48
C LEU A 311 14.06 -4.16 -4.73
N VAL A 312 14.88 -3.79 -3.75
CA VAL A 312 15.45 -4.67 -2.72
C VAL A 312 14.77 -4.37 -1.39
N PRO A 313 13.68 -5.06 -1.05
CA PRO A 313 12.91 -4.77 0.16
C PRO A 313 13.50 -5.48 1.38
N LEU A 314 13.50 -4.78 2.52
CA LEU A 314 14.01 -5.28 3.80
C LEU A 314 12.85 -5.47 4.77
N PHE A 315 12.72 -6.67 5.33
CA PHE A 315 11.65 -7.03 6.26
C PHE A 315 12.18 -7.43 7.63
N SER A 316 11.45 -7.08 8.69
CA SER A 316 11.64 -7.71 10.00
C SER A 316 11.09 -9.15 10.00
N ALA A 317 11.49 -9.97 10.95
CA ALA A 317 10.96 -11.34 11.08
C ALA A 317 9.44 -11.41 11.28
N GLN A 318 8.82 -10.32 11.74
CA GLN A 318 7.39 -10.26 12.04
C GLN A 318 6.49 -10.07 10.80
N ILE A 319 7.07 -9.67 9.66
CA ILE A 319 6.31 -9.37 8.44
C ILE A 319 6.75 -10.32 7.33
N ALA A 320 5.89 -11.24 6.96
CA ALA A 320 6.17 -12.11 5.82
C ALA A 320 6.17 -11.28 4.52
N PRO A 321 7.22 -11.35 3.69
CA PRO A 321 7.28 -10.64 2.41
C PRO A 321 6.04 -10.88 1.53
N ALA A 322 5.52 -12.10 1.50
CA ALA A 322 4.34 -12.49 0.74
C ALA A 322 3.06 -11.71 1.13
N TRP A 323 3.03 -11.03 2.27
CA TRP A 323 1.89 -10.18 2.64
C TRP A 323 1.94 -8.80 1.97
N ARG A 324 3.07 -8.43 1.38
CA ARG A 324 3.31 -7.10 0.81
C ARG A 324 3.70 -7.12 -0.65
N LEU A 325 4.41 -8.17 -1.06
CA LEU A 325 5.05 -8.26 -2.36
C LEU A 325 4.30 -9.23 -3.27
N PRO A 326 4.28 -8.98 -4.59
CA PRO A 326 3.83 -9.95 -5.57
C PRO A 326 4.73 -11.19 -5.55
N ALA A 327 4.17 -12.37 -5.84
CA ALA A 327 4.90 -13.64 -5.85
C ALA A 327 6.11 -13.68 -6.81
N THR A 328 6.12 -12.78 -7.79
CA THR A 328 7.23 -12.65 -8.77
C THR A 328 8.47 -11.96 -8.21
N MET A 329 8.39 -11.35 -7.02
CA MET A 329 9.51 -10.63 -6.44
C MET A 329 10.36 -11.57 -5.56
N THR A 330 11.57 -11.87 -6.01
CA THR A 330 12.43 -12.91 -5.44
C THR A 330 13.57 -12.40 -4.55
N HIS A 331 13.82 -11.07 -4.52
CA HIS A 331 15.00 -10.49 -3.85
C HIS A 331 14.70 -9.90 -2.47
N ALA A 332 13.62 -10.32 -1.81
CA ALA A 332 13.27 -9.85 -0.48
C ALA A 332 14.26 -10.39 0.57
N LEU A 333 14.78 -9.49 1.42
CA LEU A 333 15.61 -9.84 2.56
C LEU A 333 14.76 -9.78 3.83
N GLN A 334 14.85 -10.81 4.66
CA GLN A 334 14.15 -10.88 5.94
C GLN A 334 15.13 -11.09 7.08
N ALA A 335 15.04 -10.23 8.09
CA ALA A 335 15.81 -10.38 9.32
C ALA A 335 15.38 -11.62 10.11
N THR A 336 16.28 -12.19 10.88
CA THR A 336 15.99 -13.27 11.84
C THR A 336 15.40 -12.73 13.15
N GLY A 337 15.52 -11.41 13.41
CA GLY A 337 15.09 -10.73 14.63
C GLY A 337 13.97 -9.69 14.40
N ASN A 338 13.60 -8.99 15.47
CA ASN A 338 12.44 -8.08 15.49
C ASN A 338 12.61 -6.79 14.67
N GLY A 339 13.79 -6.50 14.15
CA GLY A 339 14.06 -5.30 13.35
C GLY A 339 14.86 -5.60 12.11
N VAL A 340 14.70 -4.78 11.08
CA VAL A 340 15.47 -4.88 9.82
C VAL A 340 16.97 -4.70 10.01
N GLN A 341 17.41 -4.12 11.12
CA GLN A 341 18.84 -3.96 11.48
C GLN A 341 19.59 -5.29 11.61
N GLY A 342 18.88 -6.41 11.84
CA GLY A 342 19.44 -7.76 11.88
C GLY A 342 19.86 -8.29 10.50
N ILE A 343 19.55 -7.61 9.41
CA ILE A 343 20.00 -8.00 8.06
C ILE A 343 21.45 -7.59 7.88
N PRO A 344 22.38 -8.52 7.56
CA PRO A 344 23.78 -8.20 7.34
C PRO A 344 23.98 -7.23 6.15
N PRO A 345 24.86 -6.22 6.24
CA PRO A 345 25.14 -5.32 5.11
C PRO A 345 25.58 -6.03 3.85
N GLY A 346 26.40 -7.07 3.95
CA GLY A 346 26.85 -7.88 2.81
C GLY A 346 25.70 -8.56 2.06
N ASP A 347 24.61 -8.92 2.76
CA ASP A 347 23.43 -9.49 2.09
C ASP A 347 22.64 -8.40 1.34
N VAL A 348 22.53 -7.19 1.93
CA VAL A 348 21.92 -6.03 1.27
C VAL A 348 22.72 -5.62 0.04
N THR A 349 24.03 -5.52 0.17
CA THR A 349 24.97 -5.22 -0.92
C THR A 349 24.81 -6.22 -2.06
N ARG A 350 24.85 -7.51 -1.77
CA ARG A 350 24.69 -8.58 -2.76
C ARG A 350 23.35 -8.48 -3.49
N ALA A 351 22.25 -8.28 -2.76
CA ALA A 351 20.93 -8.14 -3.34
C ALA A 351 20.82 -6.91 -4.27
N ILE A 352 21.42 -5.78 -3.89
CA ILE A 352 21.50 -4.59 -4.74
C ILE A 352 22.27 -4.88 -6.03
N LEU A 353 23.44 -5.50 -5.95
CA LEU A 353 24.25 -5.85 -7.13
C LEU A 353 23.51 -6.82 -8.06
N MET A 354 22.80 -7.80 -7.51
CA MET A 354 21.92 -8.69 -8.31
C MET A 354 20.79 -7.92 -8.98
N ALA A 355 20.15 -6.99 -8.28
CA ALA A 355 19.07 -6.16 -8.83
C ALA A 355 19.57 -5.28 -9.99
N LEU A 356 20.76 -4.70 -9.88
CA LEU A 356 21.41 -3.92 -10.96
C LEU A 356 21.70 -4.79 -12.19
N SER A 357 22.18 -6.03 -11.98
CA SER A 357 22.49 -6.96 -13.07
C SER A 357 21.24 -7.42 -13.81
N ALA A 358 20.12 -7.62 -13.11
CA ALA A 358 18.86 -8.04 -13.69
C ALA A 358 18.14 -6.93 -14.49
N GLY A 359 18.37 -5.66 -14.15
CA GLY A 359 17.77 -4.50 -14.83
C GLY A 359 18.52 -4.02 -16.08
N GLY A 360 19.64 -4.63 -16.43
CA GLY A 360 20.50 -4.27 -17.55
C GLY A 360 20.17 -4.93 -18.89
N HIS A 361 18.96 -5.48 -19.03
CA HIS A 361 18.50 -6.12 -20.30
C HIS A 361 17.31 -5.39 -20.91
#